data_a2d1b28fffcefaf1611117057a6635f5
#
_entry.id   a2d1b28fffcefaf1611117057a6635f5
#
_cell.length_a   1.000
_cell.length_b   1.000
_cell.length_c   1.000
_cell.angle_alpha   90.00
_cell.angle_beta   90.00
_cell.angle_gamma   90.00
#
_symmetry.space_group_name_H-M   'P 1'
#
loop_
_entity.id
_entity.type
_entity.pdbx_description
1 polymer ?
#
loop_
_entity_poly.entity_id
_entity_poly.type
_entity_poly.pdbx_seq_one_letter_code
_entity_poly.pdbx_strand_id
1 'polypeptide(L)'
;MSPQPRKVVHADIKPENPPDLASRYLDVPNMPWEKTKFPGIEIKVLYSDSGITTALFRMAPGAVVPLHEHTALEQTYVLEGTLEDHEGVCGPGQFVWRPAGNQHEAVAPNGAVLLGFFLKPNRFAYGEKFFTEEEAK
;
A
#
# COMPACT_ATOMS: atom_id res chain seq x y z
N MET A 1 17.53 -15.66 20.87
CA MET A 1 18.46 -14.78 20.16
C MET A 1 18.02 -14.61 18.71
N SER A 2 17.86 -13.40 18.29
CA SER A 2 17.59 -13.12 16.88
C SER A 2 18.83 -13.48 16.06
N PRO A 3 18.69 -14.20 14.94
CA PRO A 3 19.82 -14.44 14.06
C PRO A 3 20.34 -13.10 13.52
N GLN A 4 21.65 -12.95 13.51
CA GLN A 4 22.27 -11.79 12.88
C GLN A 4 22.03 -11.84 11.36
N PRO A 5 21.76 -10.69 10.74
CA PRO A 5 21.62 -10.66 9.28
C PRO A 5 22.91 -11.18 8.64
N ARG A 6 22.76 -12.14 7.74
CA ARG A 6 23.90 -12.66 6.99
C ARG A 6 24.34 -11.64 5.95
N LYS A 7 25.59 -11.26 6.05
CA LYS A 7 26.25 -10.54 4.98
C LYS A 7 26.74 -11.54 3.95
N VAL A 8 26.13 -11.56 2.78
CA VAL A 8 26.65 -12.36 1.68
C VAL A 8 27.76 -11.55 1.03
N VAL A 9 28.98 -12.03 1.14
CA VAL A 9 30.14 -11.40 0.50
C VAL A 9 30.55 -12.25 -0.67
N HIS A 10 30.37 -11.72 -1.87
CA HIS A 10 30.89 -12.28 -3.10
C HIS A 10 32.17 -11.51 -3.45
N ALA A 11 33.33 -12.07 -3.04
CA ALA A 11 34.60 -11.38 -3.19
C ALA A 11 34.95 -11.01 -4.64
N ASP A 12 34.44 -11.78 -5.60
CA ASP A 12 34.74 -11.62 -7.01
C ASP A 12 33.70 -10.83 -7.81
N ILE A 13 32.59 -10.47 -7.17
CA ILE A 13 31.52 -9.74 -7.81
C ILE A 13 31.42 -8.37 -7.16
N LYS A 14 31.77 -7.36 -7.91
CA LYS A 14 31.59 -5.95 -7.54
C LYS A 14 30.63 -5.32 -8.52
N PRO A 15 29.31 -5.63 -8.44
CA PRO A 15 28.37 -5.00 -9.34
C PRO A 15 28.28 -3.53 -8.99
N GLU A 16 28.68 -2.69 -9.95
CA GLU A 16 28.46 -1.25 -9.83
C GLU A 16 27.25 -0.88 -10.67
N ASN A 17 26.20 -0.47 -9.99
CA ASN A 17 25.04 0.06 -10.68
C ASN A 17 25.26 1.55 -10.96
N PRO A 18 25.06 2.02 -12.19
CA PRO A 18 25.00 3.44 -12.45
C PRO A 18 23.85 4.08 -11.66
N PRO A 19 23.89 5.42 -11.43
CA PRO A 19 22.91 6.07 -10.54
C PRO A 19 21.45 5.80 -10.89
N ASP A 20 21.11 5.66 -12.16
CA ASP A 20 19.75 5.38 -12.62
C ASP A 20 19.29 3.94 -12.34
N LEU A 21 20.22 3.02 -12.10
CA LEU A 21 19.95 1.62 -11.77
C LEU A 21 20.25 1.27 -10.32
N ALA A 22 20.75 2.22 -9.54
CA ALA A 22 21.06 1.99 -8.14
C ALA A 22 19.80 1.70 -7.32
N SER A 23 19.97 0.92 -6.25
CA SER A 23 18.87 0.70 -5.30
C SER A 23 18.48 2.00 -4.61
N ARG A 24 17.20 2.13 -4.30
CA ARG A 24 16.67 3.27 -3.57
C ARG A 24 16.26 2.84 -2.17
N TYR A 25 16.74 3.54 -1.17
CA TYR A 25 16.46 3.26 0.24
C TYR A 25 15.63 4.40 0.82
N LEU A 26 14.53 4.06 1.47
CA LEU A 26 13.65 5.04 2.10
C LEU A 26 13.68 4.84 3.62
N ASP A 27 13.81 5.93 4.34
CA ASP A 27 13.66 5.93 5.79
C ASP A 27 12.19 6.16 6.13
N VAL A 28 11.43 5.10 6.05
CA VAL A 28 9.97 5.14 6.16
C VAL A 28 9.46 5.76 7.47
N PRO A 29 10.05 5.44 8.65
CA PRO A 29 9.61 6.07 9.89
C PRO A 29 9.71 7.61 9.88
N ASN A 30 10.67 8.15 9.16
CA ASN A 30 10.88 9.59 9.06
C ASN A 30 10.16 10.26 7.89
N MET A 31 9.47 9.49 7.06
CA MET A 31 8.62 10.05 6.03
C MET A 31 7.34 10.61 6.64
N PRO A 32 6.86 11.78 6.18
CA PRO A 32 5.60 12.33 6.67
C PRO A 32 4.41 11.51 6.16
N TRP A 33 3.38 11.39 6.99
CA TRP A 33 2.08 10.93 6.54
C TRP A 33 1.40 12.06 5.77
N GLU A 34 0.87 11.75 4.61
CA GLU A 34 0.13 12.70 3.79
C GLU A 34 -1.36 12.38 3.84
N LYS A 35 -2.19 13.41 3.84
CA LYS A 35 -3.64 13.23 3.82
C LYS A 35 -4.07 12.74 2.45
N THR A 36 -5.09 11.87 2.43
CA THR A 36 -5.77 11.50 1.21
C THR A 36 -7.08 12.28 1.09
N LYS A 37 -7.77 12.12 -0.02
CA LYS A 37 -9.11 12.69 -0.20
C LYS A 37 -10.18 12.02 0.67
N PHE A 38 -9.88 10.88 1.30
CA PHE A 38 -10.81 10.17 2.18
C PHE A 38 -10.55 10.53 3.62
N PRO A 39 -11.60 10.94 4.38
CA PRO A 39 -11.44 11.29 5.79
C PRO A 39 -10.82 10.15 6.61
N GLY A 40 -9.86 10.49 7.46
CA GLY A 40 -9.23 9.53 8.36
C GLY A 40 -8.23 8.57 7.71
N ILE A 41 -7.91 8.74 6.45
CA ILE A 41 -6.94 7.90 5.73
C ILE A 41 -5.75 8.73 5.31
N GLU A 42 -4.57 8.34 5.79
CA GLU A 42 -3.30 8.95 5.45
C GLU A 42 -2.40 7.94 4.73
N ILE A 43 -1.43 8.43 3.97
CA ILE A 43 -0.61 7.61 3.09
C ILE A 43 0.86 8.01 3.16
N LYS A 44 1.74 7.03 3.02
CA LYS A 44 3.16 7.22 2.65
C LYS A 44 3.40 6.45 1.37
N VAL A 45 3.65 7.15 0.28
CA VAL A 45 3.96 6.49 -1.00
C VAL A 45 5.42 6.06 -0.98
N LEU A 46 5.66 4.76 -1.09
CA LEU A 46 7.01 4.19 -1.10
C LEU A 46 7.55 4.05 -2.51
N TYR A 47 6.70 3.77 -3.46
CA TYR A 47 7.04 3.67 -4.87
C TYR A 47 5.81 4.04 -5.70
N SER A 48 6.01 4.78 -6.77
CA SER A 48 4.95 5.05 -7.74
C SER A 48 5.56 5.32 -9.10
N ASP A 49 5.17 4.54 -10.09
CA ASP A 49 5.54 4.75 -11.48
C ASP A 49 4.61 3.96 -12.40
N SER A 50 4.20 4.60 -13.49
CA SER A 50 3.42 3.93 -14.56
C SER A 50 2.18 3.18 -14.04
N GLY A 51 1.48 3.76 -13.07
CA GLY A 51 0.28 3.16 -12.46
C GLY A 51 0.55 2.15 -11.36
N ILE A 52 1.80 1.71 -11.19
CA ILE A 52 2.19 0.84 -10.08
C ILE A 52 2.44 1.70 -8.85
N THR A 53 1.87 1.33 -7.72
CA THR A 53 2.07 2.03 -6.45
C THR A 53 2.24 1.05 -5.31
N THR A 54 3.24 1.31 -4.47
CA THR A 54 3.40 0.65 -3.17
C THR A 54 3.32 1.72 -2.10
N ALA A 55 2.45 1.53 -1.12
CA ALA A 55 2.23 2.54 -0.10
C ALA A 55 1.85 1.96 1.25
N LEU A 56 2.19 2.69 2.31
CA LEU A 56 1.61 2.49 3.62
C LEU A 56 0.38 3.35 3.75
N PHE A 57 -0.66 2.78 4.37
CA PHE A 57 -1.88 3.48 4.71
C PHE A 57 -2.10 3.43 6.21
N ARG A 58 -2.52 4.55 6.78
CA ARG A 58 -2.94 4.63 8.17
C ARG A 58 -4.40 5.07 8.18
N MET A 59 -5.25 4.20 8.70
CA MET A 59 -6.68 4.44 8.79
C MET A 59 -7.06 4.71 10.25
N ALA A 60 -7.71 5.84 10.48
CA ALA A 60 -8.26 6.13 11.80
C ALA A 60 -9.40 5.16 12.13
N PRO A 61 -9.72 4.94 13.43
CA PRO A 61 -10.87 4.11 13.80
C PRO A 61 -12.16 4.56 13.10
N GLY A 62 -12.81 3.63 12.41
CA GLY A 62 -14.04 3.89 11.66
C GLY A 62 -13.83 4.44 10.25
N ALA A 63 -12.60 4.68 9.81
CA ALA A 63 -12.34 5.18 8.47
C ALA A 63 -12.78 4.17 7.42
N VAL A 64 -13.29 4.68 6.30
CA VAL A 64 -13.88 3.89 5.22
C VAL A 64 -13.22 4.27 3.90
N VAL A 65 -12.78 3.27 3.15
CA VAL A 65 -12.48 3.42 1.74
C VAL A 65 -13.77 3.13 0.97
N PRO A 66 -14.35 4.12 0.29
CA PRO A 66 -15.63 3.92 -0.41
C PRO A 66 -15.56 2.81 -1.45
N LEU A 67 -16.72 2.35 -1.88
CA LEU A 67 -16.82 1.31 -2.90
C LEU A 67 -15.93 1.62 -4.10
N HIS A 68 -15.12 0.65 -4.48
CA HIS A 68 -14.20 0.75 -5.61
C HIS A 68 -13.99 -0.61 -6.25
N GLU A 69 -13.54 -0.57 -7.49
CA GLU A 69 -13.15 -1.75 -8.23
C GLU A 69 -11.63 -1.80 -8.36
N HIS A 70 -11.06 -2.96 -8.11
CA HIS A 70 -9.64 -3.22 -8.38
C HIS A 70 -9.46 -3.46 -9.88
N THR A 71 -8.82 -2.54 -10.58
CA THR A 71 -8.63 -2.63 -12.04
C THR A 71 -7.52 -3.60 -12.41
N ALA A 72 -6.70 -3.98 -11.43
CA ALA A 72 -5.66 -5.00 -11.53
C ALA A 72 -5.49 -5.66 -10.17
N LEU A 73 -4.60 -6.63 -10.08
CA LEU A 73 -4.28 -7.28 -8.80
C LEU A 73 -3.89 -6.24 -7.76
N GLU A 74 -4.50 -6.32 -6.58
CA GLU A 74 -4.08 -5.59 -5.39
C GLU A 74 -3.67 -6.59 -4.31
N GLN A 75 -2.61 -6.25 -3.57
CA GLN A 75 -2.12 -7.06 -2.46
C GLN A 75 -1.97 -6.18 -1.22
N THR A 76 -2.45 -6.66 -0.09
CA THR A 76 -2.42 -5.91 1.16
C THR A 76 -1.93 -6.79 2.30
N TYR A 77 -0.95 -6.29 3.03
CA TYR A 77 -0.46 -6.88 4.27
C TYR A 77 -0.84 -5.97 5.43
N VAL A 78 -1.57 -6.49 6.40
CA VAL A 78 -1.98 -5.71 7.58
C VAL A 78 -0.88 -5.75 8.63
N LEU A 79 -0.43 -4.57 9.05
CA LEU A 79 0.60 -4.41 10.07
C LEU A 79 -0.03 -4.23 11.45
N GLU A 80 -1.07 -3.43 11.55
CA GLU A 80 -1.78 -3.12 12.80
C GLU A 80 -3.27 -2.95 12.52
N GLY A 81 -4.09 -3.23 13.54
CA GLY A 81 -5.54 -3.07 13.43
C GLY A 81 -6.19 -4.10 12.54
N THR A 82 -7.35 -3.78 12.00
CA THR A 82 -8.11 -4.69 11.14
C THR A 82 -8.71 -3.95 9.96
N LEU A 83 -8.75 -4.63 8.82
CA LEU A 83 -9.45 -4.18 7.62
C LEU A 83 -10.59 -5.16 7.34
N GLU A 84 -11.80 -4.65 7.22
CA GLU A 84 -12.99 -5.47 7.03
C GLU A 84 -13.76 -5.06 5.78
N ASP A 85 -14.36 -6.04 5.12
CA ASP A 85 -15.31 -5.84 4.04
C ASP A 85 -16.37 -6.95 4.09
N HIS A 86 -17.22 -7.01 3.06
CA HIS A 86 -18.28 -8.02 2.98
C HIS A 86 -17.75 -9.46 2.82
N GLU A 87 -16.49 -9.62 2.45
CA GLU A 87 -15.89 -10.94 2.26
C GLU A 87 -15.17 -11.47 3.50
N GLY A 88 -14.72 -10.59 4.38
CA GLY A 88 -14.02 -11.03 5.59
C GLY A 88 -13.26 -9.95 6.33
N VAL A 89 -12.40 -10.41 7.23
CA VAL A 89 -11.57 -9.56 8.10
C VAL A 89 -10.10 -9.95 7.90
N CYS A 90 -9.25 -8.94 7.74
CA CYS A 90 -7.82 -9.12 7.67
C CYS A 90 -7.18 -8.37 8.85
N GLY A 91 -6.48 -9.09 9.72
CA GLY A 91 -5.85 -8.56 10.92
C GLY A 91 -4.32 -8.57 10.85
N PRO A 92 -3.64 -8.21 11.95
CA PRO A 92 -2.17 -8.08 11.97
C PRO A 92 -1.47 -9.37 11.55
N GLY A 93 -0.52 -9.24 10.62
CA GLY A 93 0.21 -10.37 10.09
C GLY A 93 -0.52 -11.15 9.03
N GLN A 94 -1.72 -10.73 8.66
CA GLN A 94 -2.51 -11.39 7.62
C GLN A 94 -2.38 -10.63 6.29
N PHE A 95 -2.55 -11.38 5.22
CA PHE A 95 -2.40 -10.90 3.86
C PHE A 95 -3.66 -11.23 3.06
N VAL A 96 -4.10 -10.29 2.26
CA VAL A 96 -5.21 -10.48 1.33
C VAL A 96 -4.78 -10.00 -0.05
N TRP A 97 -5.14 -10.76 -1.08
CA TRP A 97 -5.00 -10.28 -2.45
C TRP A 97 -6.36 -10.30 -3.15
N ARG A 98 -6.56 -9.34 -4.02
CA ARG A 98 -7.82 -9.14 -4.72
C ARG A 98 -7.57 -9.13 -6.21
N PRO A 99 -8.22 -10.04 -6.96
CA PRO A 99 -8.04 -10.08 -8.41
C PRO A 99 -8.66 -8.85 -9.09
N ALA A 100 -8.23 -8.58 -10.31
CA ALA A 100 -8.85 -7.56 -11.14
C ALA A 100 -10.35 -7.82 -11.27
N GLY A 101 -11.15 -6.77 -11.15
CA GLY A 101 -12.61 -6.84 -11.18
C GLY A 101 -13.26 -6.97 -9.81
N ASN A 102 -12.49 -7.31 -8.76
CA ASN A 102 -13.03 -7.36 -7.40
C ASN A 102 -13.51 -5.98 -6.97
N GLN A 103 -14.67 -5.93 -6.34
CA GLN A 103 -15.26 -4.69 -5.83
C GLN A 103 -15.53 -4.83 -4.35
N HIS A 104 -15.21 -3.78 -3.59
CA HIS A 104 -15.55 -3.73 -2.17
C HIS A 104 -15.54 -2.30 -1.64
N GLU A 105 -16.15 -2.14 -0.48
CA GLU A 105 -15.97 -1.05 0.45
C GLU A 105 -15.18 -1.59 1.63
N ALA A 106 -14.15 -0.91 2.08
CA ALA A 106 -13.31 -1.38 3.17
C ALA A 106 -13.40 -0.45 4.37
N VAL A 107 -13.52 -1.02 5.55
CA VAL A 107 -13.58 -0.26 6.80
C VAL A 107 -12.53 -0.76 7.77
N ALA A 108 -11.96 0.15 8.54
CA ALA A 108 -11.08 -0.14 9.67
C ALA A 108 -11.80 0.22 10.97
N PRO A 109 -12.61 -0.69 11.55
CA PRO A 109 -13.45 -0.35 12.71
C PRO A 109 -12.66 0.21 13.89
N ASN A 110 -11.46 -0.32 14.12
CA ASN A 110 -10.59 0.08 15.21
C ASN A 110 -9.28 0.72 14.71
N GLY A 111 -9.28 1.17 13.46
CA GLY A 111 -8.09 1.67 12.82
C GLY A 111 -7.26 0.55 12.20
N ALA A 112 -6.32 0.92 11.34
CA ALA A 112 -5.41 -0.03 10.72
C ALA A 112 -4.17 0.67 10.17
N VAL A 113 -3.07 -0.08 10.08
CA VAL A 113 -1.89 0.29 9.30
C VAL A 113 -1.66 -0.85 8.31
N LEU A 114 -1.58 -0.51 7.04
CA LEU A 114 -1.53 -1.46 5.93
C LEU A 114 -0.36 -1.16 5.02
N LEU A 115 0.23 -2.22 4.44
CA LEU A 115 1.13 -2.10 3.30
C LEU A 115 0.39 -2.61 2.06
N GLY A 116 0.19 -1.74 1.09
CA GLY A 116 -0.57 -2.06 -0.12
C GLY A 116 0.28 -1.99 -1.38
N PHE A 117 0.03 -2.94 -2.28
CA PHE A 117 0.68 -3.05 -3.59
C PHE A 117 -0.39 -2.99 -4.68
N PHE A 118 -0.33 -1.96 -5.51
CA PHE A 118 -1.30 -1.71 -6.57
C PHE A 118 -0.59 -1.76 -7.92
N LEU A 119 -1.05 -2.60 -8.83
CA LEU A 119 -0.52 -2.64 -10.19
C LEU A 119 -1.14 -1.57 -11.08
N LYS A 120 -2.35 -1.13 -10.75
CA LYS A 120 -3.07 -0.02 -11.39
C LYS A 120 -3.90 0.73 -10.36
N PRO A 121 -4.25 1.99 -10.62
CA PRO A 121 -5.16 2.72 -9.75
C PRO A 121 -6.53 2.04 -9.66
N ASN A 122 -7.16 2.11 -8.50
CA ASN A 122 -8.52 1.64 -8.30
C ASN A 122 -9.51 2.51 -9.07
N ARG A 123 -10.66 1.91 -9.39
CA ARG A 123 -11.77 2.65 -9.99
C ARG A 123 -12.82 2.96 -8.93
N PHE A 124 -12.95 4.24 -8.60
CA PHE A 124 -14.01 4.78 -7.77
C PHE A 124 -15.15 5.29 -8.65
N ALA A 125 -16.20 5.86 -8.05
CA ALA A 125 -17.32 6.43 -8.78
C ALA A 125 -16.91 7.52 -9.79
N TYR A 126 -15.74 8.13 -9.60
CA TYR A 126 -15.23 9.22 -10.43
C TYR A 126 -14.22 8.76 -11.49
N GLY A 127 -14.01 7.45 -11.67
CA GLY A 127 -13.05 6.90 -12.60
C GLY A 127 -11.83 6.27 -11.92
N GLU A 128 -10.80 5.95 -12.71
CA GLU A 128 -9.58 5.32 -12.21
C GLU A 128 -8.71 6.35 -11.52
N LYS A 129 -8.68 6.31 -10.20
CA LYS A 129 -7.94 7.25 -9.37
C LYS A 129 -7.22 6.53 -8.24
N PHE A 130 -6.02 6.99 -7.93
CA PHE A 130 -5.38 6.61 -6.71
C PHE A 130 -5.85 7.54 -5.57
N PHE A 131 -5.52 7.19 -4.34
CA PHE A 131 -6.03 7.86 -3.13
C PHE A 131 -5.75 9.36 -3.05
N THR A 132 -4.68 9.80 -3.67
CA THR A 132 -4.24 11.20 -3.63
C THR A 132 -4.60 11.99 -4.89
N GLU A 133 -5.13 11.33 -5.92
CA GLU A 133 -5.45 11.99 -7.17
C GLU A 133 -6.76 12.77 -7.06
N GLU A 134 -6.80 13.92 -7.71
CA GLU A 134 -8.02 14.72 -7.79
C GLU A 134 -9.04 14.05 -8.71
N GLU A 135 -10.32 14.40 -8.49
CA GLU A 135 -11.38 13.93 -9.36
C GLU A 135 -11.16 14.43 -10.79
N ALA A 136 -11.51 13.59 -11.76
CA ALA A 136 -11.51 13.99 -13.16
C ALA A 136 -12.53 15.10 -13.36
N LYS A 137 -12.08 16.17 -13.99
CA LYS A 137 -12.96 17.30 -14.35
C LYS A 137 -13.73 16.99 -15.61
#